data_aa88f1ac27c427408b2803a30acf1707
#
_entry.id   aa88f1ac27c427408b2803a30acf1707
#
_cell.length_a   1.000
_cell.length_b   1.000
_cell.length_c   1.000
_cell.angle_alpha   90.00
_cell.angle_beta   90.00
_cell.angle_gamma   90.00
#
_symmetry.space_group_name_H-M   'P 1'
#
loop_
_entity.id
_entity.type
_entity.pdbx_description
1 polymer ?
#
loop_
_entity_poly.entity_id
_entity_poly.type
_entity_poly.pdbx_seq_one_letter_code
_entity_poly.pdbx_strand_id
1 'polypeptide(L)'
;MPSNNGTQHALRDLKVLAEIERNPRVSQRTISKRVGIALGLTNSILRRLVRKGLVTTRAIAANRFVYHLTPEGLADKTCLFIDYVRTTTNFFCIVRNRMVERLEALVCERGIRTVAIVGVNELSDAAYLATRELGLELVGVYDAARAGASWLGLD
;
A
#
# COMPACT_ATOMS: atom_id res chain seq x y z
N MET A 1 -6.34 -12.62 13.53
CA MET A 1 -6.37 -11.34 12.79
C MET A 1 -5.40 -10.40 13.47
N PRO A 2 -4.29 -9.94 12.85
CA PRO A 2 -3.49 -8.87 13.43
C PRO A 2 -4.38 -7.64 13.53
N SER A 3 -4.36 -6.98 14.68
CA SER A 3 -5.19 -5.81 14.94
C SER A 3 -4.85 -4.74 13.89
N ASN A 4 -5.87 -4.19 13.23
CA ASN A 4 -5.76 -3.14 12.21
C ASN A 4 -4.89 -1.94 12.68
N ASN A 5 -4.80 -1.75 13.98
CA ASN A 5 -4.00 -0.70 14.62
C ASN A 5 -2.48 -0.95 14.51
N GLY A 6 -2.01 -2.18 14.64
CA GLY A 6 -0.58 -2.53 14.52
C GLY A 6 -0.05 -2.31 13.11
N THR A 7 -0.80 -2.72 12.10
CA THR A 7 -0.42 -2.56 10.68
C THR A 7 -0.38 -1.08 10.28
N GLN A 8 -1.31 -0.26 10.77
CA GLN A 8 -1.29 1.18 10.51
C GLN A 8 -0.10 1.89 11.17
N HIS A 9 0.29 1.47 12.38
CA HIS A 9 1.48 2.01 13.05
C HIS A 9 2.75 1.67 12.27
N ALA A 10 2.92 0.40 11.87
CA ALA A 10 4.06 -0.06 11.09
C ALA A 10 4.19 0.68 9.75
N LEU A 11 3.07 0.89 9.04
CA LEU A 11 3.06 1.62 7.77
C LEU A 11 3.44 3.11 7.95
N ARG A 12 3.01 3.75 9.04
CA ARG A 12 3.40 5.14 9.34
C ARG A 12 4.90 5.24 9.63
N ASP A 13 5.43 4.31 10.41
CA ASP A 13 6.87 4.25 10.71
C ASP A 13 7.67 4.05 9.43
N LEU A 14 7.30 3.10 8.59
CA LEU A 14 7.92 2.86 7.29
C LEU A 14 7.95 4.13 6.42
N LYS A 15 6.83 4.84 6.31
CA LYS A 15 6.74 6.07 5.52
C LYS A 15 7.63 7.19 6.09
N VAL A 16 7.69 7.32 7.41
CA VAL A 16 8.56 8.33 8.07
C VAL A 16 10.03 8.00 7.85
N LEU A 17 10.44 6.74 8.02
CA LEU A 17 11.81 6.29 7.78
C LEU A 17 12.22 6.49 6.31
N ALA A 18 11.32 6.20 5.35
CA ALA A 18 11.56 6.44 3.93
C ALA A 18 11.74 7.94 3.59
N GLU A 19 10.99 8.85 4.22
CA GLU A 19 11.16 10.30 4.03
C GLU A 19 12.50 10.81 4.60
N ILE A 20 12.95 10.27 5.73
CA ILE A 20 14.26 10.59 6.33
C ILE A 20 15.39 10.12 5.41
N GLU A 21 15.32 8.89 4.91
CA GLU A 21 16.34 8.33 3.99
C GLU A 21 16.45 9.16 2.71
N ARG A 22 15.30 9.55 2.13
CA ARG A 22 15.26 10.36 0.91
C ARG A 22 15.86 11.74 1.09
N ASN A 23 15.64 12.36 2.26
CA ASN A 23 16.17 13.68 2.58
C ASN A 23 16.44 13.84 4.08
N PRO A 24 17.67 13.67 4.55
CA PRO A 24 18.04 13.85 5.95
C PRO A 24 17.70 15.23 6.54
N ARG A 25 17.59 16.26 5.71
CA ARG A 25 17.24 17.63 6.12
C ARG A 25 15.74 17.94 6.05
N VAL A 26 14.91 16.91 5.88
CA VAL A 26 13.45 17.06 5.79
C VAL A 26 12.89 17.65 7.09
N SER A 27 11.99 18.63 6.99
CA SER A 27 11.32 19.20 8.15
C SER A 27 10.18 18.28 8.64
N GLN A 28 9.88 18.31 9.94
CA GLN A 28 8.74 17.57 10.51
C GLN A 28 7.43 17.93 9.84
N ARG A 29 7.23 19.20 9.47
CA ARG A 29 6.04 19.66 8.73
C ARG A 29 5.96 19.05 7.33
N THR A 30 7.10 18.89 6.65
CA THR A 30 7.16 18.25 5.34
C THR A 30 6.84 16.76 5.44
N ILE A 31 7.42 16.05 6.44
CA ILE A 31 7.09 14.65 6.71
C ILE A 31 5.58 14.50 6.97
N SER A 32 5.03 15.32 7.88
CA SER A 32 3.61 15.33 8.22
C SER A 32 2.72 15.43 6.97
N LYS A 33 3.01 16.40 6.09
CA LYS A 33 2.25 16.59 4.84
C LYS A 33 2.37 15.41 3.88
N ARG A 34 3.58 14.86 3.68
CA ARG A 34 3.82 13.78 2.71
C ARG A 34 3.28 12.44 3.18
N VAL A 35 3.39 12.18 4.48
CA VAL A 35 2.87 10.95 5.08
C VAL A 35 1.37 11.01 5.31
N GLY A 36 0.77 12.22 5.31
CA GLY A 36 -0.66 12.42 5.54
C GLY A 36 -1.07 12.23 7.01
N ILE A 37 -0.22 12.65 7.96
CA ILE A 37 -0.47 12.54 9.41
C ILE A 37 -0.32 13.89 10.10
N ALA A 38 -0.94 14.04 11.28
CA ALA A 38 -0.82 15.26 12.07
C ALA A 38 0.63 15.53 12.51
N LEU A 39 1.03 16.80 12.59
CA LEU A 39 2.39 17.21 12.99
C LEU A 39 2.76 16.69 14.40
N GLY A 40 1.82 16.70 15.34
CA GLY A 40 2.04 16.15 16.68
C GLY A 40 2.34 14.65 16.66
N LEU A 41 1.65 13.88 15.81
CA LEU A 41 1.91 12.46 15.62
C LEU A 41 3.27 12.22 14.96
N THR A 42 3.63 13.03 13.95
CA THR A 42 4.96 12.99 13.31
C THR A 42 6.06 13.16 14.34
N ASN A 43 5.95 14.18 15.23
CA ASN A 43 6.91 14.43 16.29
C ASN A 43 6.99 13.26 17.28
N SER A 44 5.85 12.69 17.66
CA SER A 44 5.78 11.52 18.54
C SER A 44 6.48 10.29 17.92
N ILE A 45 6.25 10.03 16.64
CA ILE A 45 6.92 8.96 15.90
C ILE A 45 8.43 9.21 15.87
N LEU A 46 8.88 10.38 15.47
CA LEU A 46 10.31 10.74 15.40
C LEU A 46 11.01 10.56 16.75
N ARG A 47 10.41 11.06 17.86
CA ARG A 47 10.95 10.87 19.20
C ARG A 47 11.05 9.40 19.59
N ARG A 48 10.08 8.58 19.20
CA ARG A 48 10.09 7.14 19.44
C ARG A 48 11.19 6.44 18.63
N LEU A 49 11.35 6.77 17.34
CA LEU A 49 12.39 6.21 16.48
C LEU A 49 13.79 6.56 16.99
N VAL A 50 14.00 7.80 17.46
CA VAL A 50 15.26 8.23 18.09
C VAL A 50 15.51 7.45 19.39
N ARG A 51 14.51 7.30 20.26
CA ARG A 51 14.63 6.51 21.50
C ARG A 51 14.96 5.04 21.24
N LYS A 52 14.47 4.48 20.14
CA LYS A 52 14.77 3.11 19.71
C LYS A 52 16.14 2.96 19.05
N GLY A 53 16.90 4.05 18.87
CA GLY A 53 18.19 4.01 18.18
C GLY A 53 18.11 3.83 16.65
N LEU A 54 16.91 3.90 16.06
CA LEU A 54 16.70 3.70 14.63
C LEU A 54 17.02 4.96 13.80
N VAL A 55 16.94 6.12 14.45
CA VAL A 55 17.22 7.44 13.86
C VAL A 55 18.08 8.23 14.82
N THR A 56 19.13 8.86 14.30
CA THR A 56 19.88 9.90 15.01
C THR A 56 19.39 11.29 14.59
N THR A 57 19.47 12.25 15.49
CA THR A 57 19.08 13.63 15.21
C THR A 57 20.14 14.61 15.68
N ARG A 58 20.40 15.63 14.87
CA ARG A 58 21.30 16.74 15.20
C ARG A 58 20.60 18.07 14.94
N ALA A 59 20.58 18.94 15.94
CA ALA A 59 20.12 20.33 15.76
C ALA A 59 21.15 21.11 14.93
N ILE A 60 20.70 21.83 13.90
CA ILE A 60 21.53 22.71 13.06
C ILE A 60 21.16 24.20 13.23
N ALA A 61 19.95 24.48 13.71
CA ALA A 61 19.48 25.80 14.09
C ALA A 61 18.26 25.67 15.00
N ALA A 62 17.75 26.79 15.52
CA ALA A 62 16.49 26.81 16.26
C ALA A 62 15.37 26.15 15.43
N ASN A 63 14.75 25.08 15.95
CA ASN A 63 13.70 24.29 15.31
C ASN A 63 14.08 23.63 13.99
N ARG A 64 15.38 23.50 13.66
CA ARG A 64 15.87 22.76 12.49
C ARG A 64 16.74 21.59 12.91
N PHE A 65 16.35 20.41 12.46
CA PHE A 65 17.02 19.15 12.76
C PHE A 65 17.42 18.46 11.46
N VAL A 66 18.53 17.74 11.52
CA VAL A 66 18.92 16.74 10.53
C VAL A 66 18.68 15.36 11.14
N TYR A 67 18.10 14.49 10.37
CA TYR A 67 17.80 13.11 10.76
C TYR A 67 18.64 12.15 9.93
N HIS A 68 19.21 11.13 10.53
CA HIS A 68 19.93 10.08 9.83
C HIS A 68 19.42 8.71 10.31
N LEU A 69 19.19 7.81 9.38
CA LEU A 69 18.96 6.42 9.72
C LEU A 69 20.26 5.82 10.26
N THR A 70 20.14 5.03 11.31
CA THR A 70 21.22 4.14 11.75
C THR A 70 21.22 2.86 10.90
N PRO A 71 22.27 2.02 10.95
CA PRO A 71 22.23 0.69 10.34
C PRO A 71 21.02 -0.14 10.81
N GLU A 72 20.70 -0.08 12.10
CA GLU A 72 19.53 -0.73 12.69
C GLU A 72 18.23 -0.13 12.15
N GLY A 73 18.18 1.19 11.97
CA GLY A 73 17.03 1.88 11.37
C GLY A 73 16.81 1.50 9.90
N LEU A 74 17.88 1.27 9.15
CA LEU A 74 17.78 0.79 7.78
C LEU A 74 17.28 -0.67 7.73
N ALA A 75 17.78 -1.52 8.61
CA ALA A 75 17.32 -2.90 8.75
C ALA A 75 15.83 -2.96 9.14
N ASP A 76 15.41 -2.19 10.16
CA ASP A 76 14.01 -2.11 10.60
C ASP A 76 13.09 -1.61 9.48
N LYS A 77 13.51 -0.57 8.74
CA LYS A 77 12.78 -0.09 7.57
C LYS A 77 12.59 -1.19 6.51
N THR A 78 13.65 -1.99 6.27
CA THR A 78 13.59 -3.09 5.29
C THR A 78 12.63 -4.18 5.75
N CYS A 79 12.65 -4.56 7.02
CA CYS A 79 11.69 -5.52 7.58
C CYS A 79 10.25 -5.01 7.48
N LEU A 80 10.00 -3.76 7.85
CA LEU A 80 8.68 -3.13 7.72
C LEU A 80 8.18 -3.09 6.27
N PHE A 81 9.08 -2.84 5.32
CA PHE A 81 8.74 -2.87 3.90
C PHE A 81 8.37 -4.28 3.42
N ILE A 82 9.16 -5.29 3.80
CA ILE A 82 8.88 -6.69 3.46
C ILE A 82 7.52 -7.13 4.04
N ASP A 83 7.24 -6.78 5.29
CA ASP A 83 5.97 -7.11 5.94
C ASP A 83 4.79 -6.39 5.28
N TYR A 84 4.99 -5.14 4.86
CA TYR A 84 3.99 -4.39 4.10
C TYR A 84 3.68 -5.06 2.76
N VAL A 85 4.70 -5.42 1.97
CA VAL A 85 4.55 -6.12 0.69
C VAL A 85 3.83 -7.46 0.91
N ARG A 86 4.29 -8.26 1.87
CA ARG A 86 3.68 -9.57 2.20
C ARG A 86 2.21 -9.44 2.56
N THR A 87 1.86 -8.47 3.41
CA THR A 87 0.47 -8.24 3.83
C THR A 87 -0.40 -7.81 2.66
N THR A 88 0.10 -6.91 1.81
CA THR A 88 -0.63 -6.42 0.63
C THR A 88 -0.82 -7.53 -0.40
N THR A 89 0.22 -8.31 -0.68
CA THR A 89 0.13 -9.46 -1.61
C THR A 89 -0.84 -10.52 -1.09
N ASN A 90 -0.79 -10.84 0.21
CA ASN A 90 -1.71 -11.80 0.82
C ASN A 90 -3.18 -11.36 0.70
N PHE A 91 -3.45 -10.07 0.96
CA PHE A 91 -4.79 -9.51 0.76
C PHE A 91 -5.25 -9.65 -0.69
N PHE A 92 -4.39 -9.30 -1.65
CA PHE A 92 -4.70 -9.45 -3.07
C PHE A 92 -5.01 -10.92 -3.45
N CYS A 93 -4.22 -11.88 -2.98
CA CYS A 93 -4.46 -13.30 -3.20
C CYS A 93 -5.80 -13.76 -2.61
N ILE A 94 -6.16 -13.31 -1.40
CA ILE A 94 -7.44 -13.64 -0.77
C ILE A 94 -8.60 -13.10 -1.62
N VAL A 95 -8.53 -11.87 -2.07
CA VAL A 95 -9.55 -11.24 -2.91
C VAL A 95 -9.70 -12.00 -4.23
N ARG A 96 -8.58 -12.27 -4.92
CA ARG A 96 -8.59 -13.04 -6.17
C ARG A 96 -9.22 -14.43 -5.99
N ASN A 97 -8.79 -15.18 -4.98
CA ASN A 97 -9.34 -16.52 -4.72
C ASN A 97 -10.84 -16.48 -4.44
N ARG A 98 -11.31 -15.48 -3.70
CA ARG A 98 -12.74 -15.29 -3.45
C ARG A 98 -13.52 -15.00 -4.73
N MET A 99 -12.91 -14.25 -5.67
CA MET A 99 -13.51 -13.98 -6.98
C MET A 99 -13.54 -15.25 -7.84
N VAL A 100 -12.47 -16.05 -7.85
CA VAL A 100 -12.44 -17.36 -8.53
C VAL A 100 -13.56 -18.25 -8.00
N GLU A 101 -13.66 -18.45 -6.70
CA GLU A 101 -14.72 -19.28 -6.07
C GLU A 101 -16.13 -18.82 -6.50
N ARG A 102 -16.37 -17.52 -6.53
CA ARG A 102 -17.67 -16.96 -6.92
C ARG A 102 -17.99 -17.12 -8.40
N LEU A 103 -17.02 -16.86 -9.26
CA LEU A 103 -17.17 -17.03 -10.70
C LEU A 103 -17.35 -18.52 -11.05
N GLU A 104 -16.57 -19.41 -10.44
CA GLU A 104 -16.67 -20.85 -10.62
C GLU A 104 -18.07 -21.37 -10.24
N ALA A 105 -18.64 -20.93 -9.13
CA ALA A 105 -20.01 -21.25 -8.76
C ALA A 105 -21.02 -20.80 -9.82
N LEU A 106 -20.87 -19.59 -10.38
CA LEU A 106 -21.75 -19.08 -11.42
C LEU A 106 -21.59 -19.84 -12.76
N VAL A 107 -20.37 -20.26 -13.09
CA VAL A 107 -20.11 -21.13 -14.25
C VAL A 107 -20.84 -22.46 -14.07
N CYS A 108 -20.71 -23.10 -12.90
CA CYS A 108 -21.35 -24.40 -12.61
C CYS A 108 -22.88 -24.32 -12.56
N GLU A 109 -23.42 -23.29 -11.87
CA GLU A 109 -24.85 -23.15 -11.63
C GLU A 109 -25.62 -22.61 -12.84
N ARG A 110 -25.03 -21.69 -13.60
CA ARG A 110 -25.71 -20.92 -14.66
C ARG A 110 -25.07 -21.04 -16.04
N GLY A 111 -23.97 -21.78 -16.19
CA GLY A 111 -23.28 -21.95 -17.45
C GLY A 111 -22.70 -20.67 -18.04
N ILE A 112 -22.34 -19.69 -17.18
CA ILE A 112 -21.79 -18.40 -17.64
C ILE A 112 -20.45 -18.65 -18.33
N ARG A 113 -20.26 -18.02 -19.50
CA ARG A 113 -19.00 -18.08 -20.26
C ARG A 113 -18.39 -16.70 -20.53
N THR A 114 -19.20 -15.67 -20.40
CA THR A 114 -18.81 -14.27 -20.64
C THR A 114 -19.05 -13.41 -19.42
N VAL A 115 -18.17 -12.45 -19.18
CA VAL A 115 -18.25 -11.51 -18.08
C VAL A 115 -17.91 -10.08 -18.56
N ALA A 116 -18.42 -9.08 -17.86
CA ALA A 116 -18.03 -7.70 -18.01
C ALA A 116 -17.58 -7.16 -16.64
N ILE A 117 -16.60 -6.25 -16.65
CA ILE A 117 -16.12 -5.57 -15.44
C ILE A 117 -16.70 -4.15 -15.42
N VAL A 118 -17.26 -3.76 -14.27
CA VAL A 118 -17.81 -2.41 -14.06
C VAL A 118 -17.01 -1.71 -12.96
N GLY A 119 -16.40 -0.59 -13.30
CA GLY A 119 -15.48 0.16 -12.44
C GLY A 119 -14.05 -0.35 -12.51
N VAL A 120 -13.09 0.58 -12.62
CA VAL A 120 -11.65 0.28 -12.70
C VAL A 120 -10.96 0.70 -11.40
N ASN A 121 -10.52 -0.28 -10.61
CA ASN A 121 -9.80 -0.11 -9.36
C ASN A 121 -8.96 -1.37 -9.07
N GLU A 122 -8.30 -1.44 -7.93
CA GLU A 122 -7.44 -2.57 -7.53
C GLU A 122 -8.20 -3.92 -7.46
N LEU A 123 -9.51 -3.89 -7.25
CA LEU A 123 -10.33 -5.11 -7.24
C LEU A 123 -10.64 -5.59 -8.67
N SER A 124 -10.74 -4.69 -9.64
CA SER A 124 -10.95 -5.05 -11.04
C SER A 124 -9.75 -5.80 -11.63
N ASP A 125 -8.52 -5.50 -11.19
CA ASP A 125 -7.33 -6.25 -11.57
C ASP A 125 -7.41 -7.71 -11.07
N ALA A 126 -7.86 -7.90 -9.82
CA ALA A 126 -8.07 -9.24 -9.27
C ALA A 126 -9.21 -9.99 -9.98
N ALA A 127 -10.29 -9.30 -10.35
CA ALA A 127 -11.41 -9.86 -11.10
C ALA A 127 -10.98 -10.30 -12.51
N TYR A 128 -10.17 -9.48 -13.19
CA TYR A 128 -9.61 -9.81 -14.49
C TYR A 128 -8.75 -11.09 -14.44
N LEU A 129 -7.86 -11.19 -13.43
CA LEU A 129 -7.03 -12.39 -13.26
C LEU A 129 -7.89 -13.64 -12.98
N ALA A 130 -8.93 -13.52 -12.15
CA ALA A 130 -9.86 -14.63 -11.89
C ALA A 130 -10.62 -15.05 -13.15
N THR A 131 -11.05 -14.09 -13.96
CA THR A 131 -11.70 -14.34 -15.27
C THR A 131 -10.79 -15.13 -16.21
N ARG A 132 -9.51 -14.72 -16.29
CA ARG A 132 -8.50 -15.41 -17.11
C ARG A 132 -8.19 -16.81 -16.62
N GLU A 133 -8.11 -17.01 -15.31
CA GLU A 133 -7.84 -18.30 -14.69
C GLU A 133 -8.94 -19.33 -15.00
N LEU A 134 -10.19 -18.90 -15.02
CA LEU A 134 -11.36 -19.75 -15.36
C LEU A 134 -11.63 -19.86 -16.85
N GLY A 135 -10.83 -19.23 -17.71
CA GLY A 135 -11.04 -19.25 -19.15
C GLY A 135 -12.32 -18.56 -19.63
N LEU A 136 -12.85 -17.63 -18.83
CA LEU A 136 -14.02 -16.85 -19.19
C LEU A 136 -13.65 -15.73 -20.17
N GLU A 137 -14.56 -15.42 -21.07
CA GLU A 137 -14.40 -14.33 -22.03
C GLU A 137 -14.79 -13.00 -21.39
N LEU A 138 -13.87 -12.03 -21.41
CA LEU A 138 -14.17 -10.67 -20.99
C LEU A 138 -14.72 -9.89 -22.19
N VAL A 139 -16.00 -9.54 -22.15
CA VAL A 139 -16.70 -8.84 -23.25
C VAL A 139 -16.59 -7.32 -23.17
N GLY A 140 -16.13 -6.77 -22.05
CA GLY A 140 -15.90 -5.32 -21.91
C GLY A 140 -15.57 -4.89 -20.52
N VAL A 141 -15.02 -3.67 -20.43
CA VAL A 141 -14.76 -2.95 -19.18
C VAL A 141 -15.46 -1.62 -19.25
N TYR A 142 -16.28 -1.30 -18.24
CA TYR A 142 -17.12 -0.10 -18.23
C TYR A 142 -16.76 0.74 -17.02
N ASP A 143 -16.27 1.96 -17.25
CA ASP A 143 -15.99 2.94 -16.20
C ASP A 143 -16.36 4.34 -16.65
N ALA A 144 -17.39 4.91 -16.03
CA ALA A 144 -17.90 6.25 -16.38
C ALA A 144 -16.87 7.37 -16.12
N ALA A 145 -15.95 7.17 -15.18
CA ALA A 145 -14.92 8.15 -14.83
C ALA A 145 -13.68 8.08 -15.73
N ARG A 146 -13.53 6.99 -16.51
CA ARG A 146 -12.36 6.69 -17.33
C ARG A 146 -12.72 6.37 -18.80
N ALA A 147 -13.82 6.92 -19.28
CA ALA A 147 -14.26 6.70 -20.66
C ALA A 147 -13.14 7.04 -21.67
N GLY A 148 -12.81 6.10 -22.54
CA GLY A 148 -11.75 6.24 -23.55
C GLY A 148 -10.31 6.07 -23.05
N ALA A 149 -10.10 5.63 -21.82
CA ALA A 149 -8.77 5.27 -21.29
C ALA A 149 -8.55 3.76 -21.43
N SER A 150 -7.40 3.36 -21.96
CA SER A 150 -6.98 1.95 -22.01
C SER A 150 -6.72 1.41 -20.59
N TRP A 151 -7.19 0.19 -20.31
CA TRP A 151 -6.94 -0.52 -19.06
C TRP A 151 -6.35 -1.90 -19.35
N LEU A 152 -5.17 -2.20 -18.79
CA LEU A 152 -4.41 -3.44 -19.05
C LEU A 152 -4.19 -3.74 -20.54
N GLY A 153 -4.11 -2.71 -21.40
CA GLY A 153 -3.98 -2.88 -22.84
C GLY A 153 -5.27 -3.34 -23.54
N LEU A 154 -6.41 -3.21 -22.88
CA LEU A 154 -7.75 -3.41 -23.40
C LEU A 154 -8.37 -2.03 -23.70
N ASP A 155 -8.84 -1.83 -24.94
CA ASP A 155 -9.51 -0.60 -25.38
C ASP A 155 -11.01 -0.64 -25.08
#